data_8e1d1152901b3efe475025b5f9145501
#
_entry.id   8e1d1152901b3efe475025b5f9145501
#
_cell.length_a   1.000
_cell.length_b   1.000
_cell.length_c   1.000
_cell.angle_alpha   90.00
_cell.angle_beta   90.00
_cell.angle_gamma   90.00
#
_symmetry.space_group_name_H-M   'P 1'
#
loop_
_entity.id
_entity.type
_entity.pdbx_description
1 polymer ?
#
loop_
_entity_poly.entity_id
_entity_poly.type
_entity_poly.pdbx_seq_one_letter_code
_entity_poly.pdbx_strand_id
1 'polypeptide(L)'
;MVNSPKFLNRIINELISKITGMNSNLRINSKEVLFLFQEYEKNYGITDLEITDNKNFYFIIEAKKGLNLPEINQLSLYSQRGKINKSQVKHKAIFSMSACSDQFAGIFLLKNNAQNINIQVDYTNKTINNIAVRHLPWKTIYEIADSAKKDSALNEKKLLEELIEYIGGLMKMQSRESNWVYIVSLSNDSAFGTEITWMDVVEKYNRYFHPLGTGGWPKEPINYIAFRYNGKLQSIHYIDDYVISDNLNNQIPNMPNQTLNSPYLVYTLGPAIIRKNVKTGNIVRATRRWAMLDALLTEDTIYDACELSNKRAGLPNNYNPLNTPNPQDIEITVLR
;
A
#
# COMPACT_ATOMS: atom_id res chain seq x y z
N MET A 1 -14.90 4.32 -17.31
CA MET A 1 -16.18 4.48 -16.58
C MET A 1 -17.30 5.02 -17.47
N VAL A 2 -17.10 6.10 -18.19
CA VAL A 2 -18.14 6.73 -19.04
C VAL A 2 -18.72 5.75 -20.07
N ASN A 3 -17.89 4.86 -20.61
CA ASN A 3 -18.26 3.90 -21.65
C ASN A 3 -18.82 2.56 -21.10
N SER A 4 -18.98 2.45 -19.79
CA SER A 4 -19.60 1.29 -19.13
C SER A 4 -20.65 1.74 -18.11
N PRO A 5 -21.90 1.94 -18.56
CA PRO A 5 -22.99 2.39 -17.67
C PRO A 5 -23.24 1.44 -16.49
N LYS A 6 -23.08 0.12 -16.71
CA LYS A 6 -23.27 -0.87 -15.65
C LYS A 6 -22.19 -0.77 -14.58
N PHE A 7 -20.93 -0.65 -15.00
CA PHE A 7 -19.81 -0.44 -14.07
C PHE A 7 -19.97 0.89 -13.32
N LEU A 8 -20.28 1.98 -14.04
CA LEU A 8 -20.50 3.28 -13.42
C LEU A 8 -21.61 3.23 -12.38
N ASN A 9 -22.74 2.61 -12.68
CA ASN A 9 -23.84 2.50 -11.74
C ASN A 9 -23.45 1.72 -10.48
N ARG A 10 -22.72 0.63 -10.63
CA ARG A 10 -22.25 -0.19 -9.49
C ARG A 10 -21.22 0.57 -8.65
N ILE A 11 -20.24 1.25 -9.26
CA ILE A 11 -19.20 1.98 -8.52
C ILE A 11 -19.81 3.15 -7.73
N ILE A 12 -20.71 3.93 -8.32
CA ILE A 12 -21.36 5.04 -7.62
C ILE A 12 -22.20 4.53 -6.44
N ASN A 13 -22.94 3.43 -6.63
CA ASN A 13 -23.70 2.84 -5.52
C ASN A 13 -22.80 2.32 -4.40
N GLU A 14 -21.65 1.73 -4.73
CA GLU A 14 -20.65 1.33 -3.73
C GLU A 14 -20.13 2.55 -2.95
N LEU A 15 -19.78 3.64 -3.64
CA LEU A 15 -19.33 4.88 -3.00
C LEU A 15 -20.38 5.44 -2.03
N ILE A 16 -21.66 5.47 -2.45
CA ILE A 16 -22.77 5.91 -1.59
C ILE A 16 -22.94 4.96 -0.40
N SER A 17 -22.87 3.65 -0.61
CA SER A 17 -22.97 2.64 0.46
C SER A 17 -21.88 2.83 1.52
N LYS A 18 -20.64 3.13 1.12
CA LYS A 18 -19.54 3.43 2.04
C LYS A 18 -19.77 4.70 2.88
N ILE A 19 -20.53 5.65 2.38
CA ILE A 19 -20.86 6.89 3.13
C ILE A 19 -22.01 6.63 4.11
N THR A 20 -23.06 5.96 3.65
CA THR A 20 -24.32 5.80 4.39
C THR A 20 -24.32 4.57 5.31
N GLY A 21 -23.44 3.61 5.09
CA GLY A 21 -23.45 2.30 5.77
C GLY A 21 -24.62 1.39 5.32
N MET A 22 -25.35 1.77 4.27
CA MET A 22 -26.50 1.02 3.74
C MET A 22 -26.31 0.75 2.26
N ASN A 23 -26.83 -0.40 1.77
CA ASN A 23 -26.81 -0.69 0.35
C ASN A 23 -27.58 0.36 -0.44
N SER A 24 -26.93 0.94 -1.43
CA SER A 24 -27.54 1.91 -2.33
C SER A 24 -27.95 1.23 -3.64
N ASN A 25 -29.12 1.62 -4.14
CA ASN A 25 -29.66 1.15 -5.44
C ASN A 25 -30.08 2.36 -6.31
N LEU A 26 -29.34 3.46 -6.24
CA LEU A 26 -29.62 4.65 -7.04
C LEU A 26 -29.43 4.34 -8.52
N ARG A 27 -30.43 4.69 -9.33
CA ARG A 27 -30.29 4.61 -10.79
C ARG A 27 -29.53 5.84 -11.29
N ILE A 28 -28.34 5.60 -11.84
CA ILE A 28 -27.46 6.63 -12.35
C ILE A 28 -27.69 6.79 -13.87
N ASN A 29 -28.01 7.99 -14.29
CA ASN A 29 -27.98 8.34 -15.70
C ASN A 29 -26.53 8.71 -16.08
N SER A 30 -25.85 7.83 -16.79
CA SER A 30 -24.45 8.02 -17.16
C SER A 30 -24.20 9.30 -17.99
N LYS A 31 -25.19 9.80 -18.68
CA LYS A 31 -25.09 11.03 -19.48
C LYS A 31 -25.10 12.31 -18.63
N GLU A 32 -25.59 12.21 -17.39
CA GLU A 32 -25.66 13.35 -16.44
C GLU A 32 -24.45 13.37 -15.49
N VAL A 33 -23.62 12.33 -15.51
CA VAL A 33 -22.42 12.27 -14.63
C VAL A 33 -21.26 13.00 -15.28
N LEU A 34 -20.72 13.95 -14.55
CA LEU A 34 -19.53 14.70 -14.92
C LEU A 34 -18.31 14.07 -14.28
N PHE A 35 -17.25 13.91 -15.07
CA PHE A 35 -15.93 13.48 -14.64
C PHE A 35 -14.95 14.62 -14.90
N LEU A 36 -14.34 15.12 -13.85
CA LEU A 36 -13.40 16.23 -13.89
C LEU A 36 -12.03 15.71 -13.43
N PHE A 37 -11.08 15.67 -14.33
CA PHE A 37 -9.74 15.13 -14.09
C PHE A 37 -8.76 16.25 -13.78
N GLN A 38 -7.91 16.05 -12.77
CA GLN A 38 -6.82 16.97 -12.39
C GLN A 38 -7.31 18.42 -12.21
N GLU A 39 -8.44 18.56 -11.51
CA GLU A 39 -9.03 19.87 -11.26
C GLU A 39 -8.19 20.69 -10.27
N TYR A 40 -7.71 21.83 -10.74
CA TYR A 40 -6.97 22.79 -9.91
C TYR A 40 -7.91 23.79 -9.24
N GLU A 41 -7.73 24.01 -7.96
CA GLU A 41 -8.34 25.12 -7.24
C GLU A 41 -7.28 25.85 -6.41
N LYS A 42 -7.17 27.16 -6.58
CA LYS A 42 -6.17 28.00 -5.89
C LYS A 42 -6.24 27.78 -4.38
N ASN A 43 -5.10 27.53 -3.76
CA ASN A 43 -4.90 27.23 -2.33
C ASN A 43 -5.36 25.84 -1.88
N TYR A 44 -6.06 25.06 -2.72
CA TYR A 44 -6.61 23.74 -2.35
C TYR A 44 -6.03 22.58 -3.15
N GLY A 45 -5.07 22.86 -4.03
CA GLY A 45 -4.33 21.85 -4.78
C GLY A 45 -5.07 21.28 -5.99
N ILE A 46 -4.56 20.17 -6.50
CA ILE A 46 -5.08 19.44 -7.67
C ILE A 46 -5.67 18.13 -7.17
N THR A 47 -6.90 17.80 -7.57
CA THR A 47 -7.53 16.50 -7.33
C THR A 47 -7.24 15.55 -8.49
N ASP A 48 -7.11 14.25 -8.24
CA ASP A 48 -6.96 13.28 -9.33
C ASP A 48 -8.24 13.16 -10.14
N LEU A 49 -9.39 13.06 -9.47
CA LEU A 49 -10.68 12.92 -10.11
C LEU A 49 -11.80 13.49 -9.21
N GLU A 50 -12.70 14.24 -9.82
CA GLU A 50 -13.98 14.63 -9.23
C GLU A 50 -15.13 14.03 -10.03
N ILE A 51 -16.14 13.48 -9.36
CA ILE A 51 -17.32 12.85 -9.99
C ILE A 51 -18.58 13.44 -9.38
N THR A 52 -19.51 13.93 -10.21
CA THR A 52 -20.77 14.48 -9.73
C THR A 52 -21.88 14.35 -10.79
N ASP A 53 -23.12 14.26 -10.33
CA ASP A 53 -24.32 14.46 -11.15
C ASP A 53 -25.02 15.77 -10.82
N ASN A 54 -24.43 16.61 -9.97
CA ASN A 54 -24.94 17.88 -9.46
C ASN A 54 -26.30 17.80 -8.73
N LYS A 55 -26.81 16.59 -8.45
CA LYS A 55 -28.10 16.36 -7.78
C LYS A 55 -27.97 15.44 -6.57
N ASN A 56 -27.37 14.29 -6.78
CA ASN A 56 -27.32 13.25 -5.76
C ASN A 56 -25.96 13.18 -5.07
N PHE A 57 -24.86 13.39 -5.79
CA PHE A 57 -23.52 13.21 -5.24
C PHE A 57 -22.47 14.16 -5.82
N TYR A 58 -21.45 14.39 -5.00
CA TYR A 58 -20.18 15.02 -5.36
C TYR A 58 -19.06 14.31 -4.64
N PHE A 59 -18.20 13.60 -5.37
CA PHE A 59 -17.10 12.84 -4.83
C PHE A 59 -15.77 13.35 -5.37
N ILE A 60 -14.81 13.54 -4.47
CA ILE A 60 -13.40 13.78 -4.79
C ILE A 60 -12.67 12.45 -4.57
N ILE A 61 -11.89 12.01 -5.53
CA ILE A 61 -11.12 10.77 -5.47
C ILE A 61 -9.63 11.12 -5.57
N GLU A 62 -8.87 10.64 -4.61
CA GLU A 62 -7.41 10.70 -4.59
C GLU A 62 -6.85 9.29 -4.69
N ALA A 63 -6.18 8.99 -5.78
CA ALA A 63 -5.62 7.68 -6.08
C ALA A 63 -4.15 7.60 -5.70
N LYS A 64 -3.77 6.54 -5.01
CA LYS A 64 -2.37 6.27 -4.65
C LYS A 64 -1.96 4.90 -5.16
N LYS A 65 -0.74 4.82 -5.66
CA LYS A 65 -0.12 3.55 -6.03
C LYS A 65 0.25 2.78 -4.76
N GLY A 66 0.12 1.47 -4.83
CA GLY A 66 0.56 0.61 -3.76
C GLY A 66 -0.26 0.78 -2.47
N LEU A 67 0.38 0.60 -1.32
CA LEU A 67 -0.21 0.77 0.01
C LEU A 67 -0.18 2.23 0.52
N ASN A 68 0.24 3.17 -0.31
CA ASN A 68 0.27 4.56 0.08
C ASN A 68 -1.15 5.10 0.29
N LEU A 69 -1.28 5.98 1.27
CA LEU A 69 -2.51 6.72 1.54
C LEU A 69 -2.24 8.22 1.43
N PRO A 70 -3.22 9.03 1.03
CA PRO A 70 -3.05 10.49 1.02
C PRO A 70 -2.84 11.02 2.44
N GLU A 71 -2.08 12.10 2.54
CA GLU A 71 -1.88 12.78 3.82
C GLU A 71 -3.16 13.50 4.27
N ILE A 72 -3.38 13.59 5.58
CA ILE A 72 -4.54 14.28 6.14
C ILE A 72 -4.60 15.75 5.73
N ASN A 73 -3.44 16.40 5.61
CA ASN A 73 -3.36 17.78 5.14
C ASN A 73 -3.92 17.92 3.71
N GLN A 74 -3.62 16.98 2.82
CA GLN A 74 -4.15 16.95 1.46
C GLN A 74 -5.68 16.77 1.47
N LEU A 75 -6.19 15.82 2.26
CA LEU A 75 -7.63 15.59 2.40
C LEU A 75 -8.34 16.80 3.04
N SER A 76 -7.68 17.46 3.98
CA SER A 76 -8.21 18.69 4.59
C SER A 76 -8.34 19.84 3.58
N LEU A 77 -7.34 20.03 2.71
CA LEU A 77 -7.42 21.00 1.63
C LEU A 77 -8.60 20.69 0.69
N TYR A 78 -8.77 19.43 0.33
CA TYR A 78 -9.89 19.00 -0.53
C TYR A 78 -11.26 19.24 0.12
N SER A 79 -11.38 19.04 1.43
CA SER A 79 -12.62 19.30 2.17
C SER A 79 -13.02 20.77 2.19
N GLN A 80 -12.10 21.69 1.95
CA GLN A 80 -12.32 23.13 1.94
C GLN A 80 -12.60 23.69 0.54
N ARG A 81 -12.51 22.88 -0.52
CA ARG A 81 -12.75 23.33 -1.90
C ARG A 81 -14.15 23.93 -2.06
N GLY A 82 -14.22 25.05 -2.79
CA GLY A 82 -15.47 25.78 -2.99
C GLY A 82 -16.52 24.98 -3.75
N LYS A 83 -16.10 24.18 -4.74
CA LYS A 83 -17.00 23.37 -5.56
C LYS A 83 -17.80 22.36 -4.71
N ILE A 84 -17.14 21.57 -3.87
CA ILE A 84 -17.83 20.58 -3.04
C ILE A 84 -18.68 21.24 -1.94
N ASN A 85 -18.19 22.33 -1.35
CA ASN A 85 -18.91 23.01 -0.28
C ASN A 85 -20.19 23.71 -0.78
N LYS A 86 -20.15 24.36 -1.95
CA LYS A 86 -21.28 25.06 -2.56
C LYS A 86 -22.30 24.11 -3.23
N SER A 87 -21.94 22.88 -3.53
CA SER A 87 -22.85 21.93 -4.17
C SER A 87 -24.04 21.62 -3.26
N GLN A 88 -25.23 21.47 -3.83
CA GLN A 88 -26.47 21.15 -3.12
C GLN A 88 -26.85 19.66 -3.26
N VAL A 89 -25.84 18.80 -3.35
CA VAL A 89 -26.03 17.36 -3.50
C VAL A 89 -26.30 16.66 -2.17
N LYS A 90 -26.92 15.48 -2.23
CA LYS A 90 -27.26 14.69 -1.04
C LYS A 90 -26.04 14.04 -0.38
N HIS A 91 -25.05 13.61 -1.18
CA HIS A 91 -23.89 12.86 -0.72
C HIS A 91 -22.60 13.57 -1.13
N LYS A 92 -21.81 13.99 -0.15
CA LYS A 92 -20.49 14.60 -0.37
C LYS A 92 -19.42 13.77 0.32
N ALA A 93 -18.36 13.43 -0.40
CA ALA A 93 -17.26 12.70 0.21
C ALA A 93 -15.94 12.89 -0.53
N ILE A 94 -14.85 12.62 0.20
CA ILE A 94 -13.52 12.43 -0.33
C ILE A 94 -13.19 10.95 -0.19
N PHE A 95 -12.75 10.32 -1.28
CA PHE A 95 -12.31 8.94 -1.29
C PHE A 95 -10.80 8.86 -1.53
N SER A 96 -10.10 8.16 -0.66
CA SER A 96 -8.75 7.68 -0.98
C SER A 96 -8.86 6.32 -1.67
N MET A 97 -8.02 6.09 -2.68
CA MET A 97 -7.93 4.81 -3.37
C MET A 97 -6.51 4.28 -3.31
N SER A 98 -6.33 3.05 -2.89
CA SER A 98 -5.03 2.37 -2.87
C SER A 98 -5.18 0.85 -2.80
N ALA A 99 -4.07 0.11 -2.73
CA ALA A 99 -4.11 -1.34 -2.51
C ALA A 99 -4.37 -1.71 -1.04
N CYS A 100 -4.47 -0.75 -0.12
CA CYS A 100 -4.82 -0.99 1.27
C CYS A 100 -6.23 -1.59 1.42
N SER A 101 -6.46 -2.40 2.44
CA SER A 101 -7.81 -2.79 2.85
C SER A 101 -8.55 -1.63 3.52
N ASP A 102 -9.89 -1.68 3.49
CA ASP A 102 -10.74 -0.70 4.20
C ASP A 102 -10.42 -0.59 5.69
N GLN A 103 -10.18 -1.71 6.34
CA GLN A 103 -9.87 -1.75 7.76
C GLN A 103 -8.58 -1.00 8.07
N PHE A 104 -7.54 -1.25 7.28
CA PHE A 104 -6.25 -0.58 7.41
C PHE A 104 -6.35 0.94 7.17
N ALA A 105 -6.93 1.33 6.05
CA ALA A 105 -7.08 2.74 5.71
C ALA A 105 -7.93 3.49 6.73
N GLY A 106 -8.98 2.87 7.27
CA GLY A 106 -9.82 3.46 8.31
C GLY A 106 -9.06 3.80 9.59
N ILE A 107 -8.05 3.02 9.95
CA ILE A 107 -7.18 3.27 11.11
C ILE A 107 -6.17 4.38 10.79
N PHE A 108 -5.59 4.36 9.61
CA PHE A 108 -4.41 5.17 9.27
C PHE A 108 -4.75 6.57 8.77
N LEU A 109 -5.82 6.72 7.98
CA LEU A 109 -6.21 8.01 7.40
C LEU A 109 -6.51 9.09 8.46
N LEU A 110 -6.91 8.68 9.66
CA LEU A 110 -7.34 9.60 10.70
C LEU A 110 -6.45 9.58 11.97
N LYS A 111 -5.63 8.52 12.19
CA LYS A 111 -4.86 8.36 13.44
C LYS A 111 -3.54 9.14 13.51
N ASN A 112 -2.89 9.41 12.38
CA ASN A 112 -1.49 9.85 12.39
C ASN A 112 -1.25 11.37 12.48
N ASN A 113 -2.25 12.20 12.68
CA ASN A 113 -2.07 13.65 12.58
C ASN A 113 -2.85 14.53 13.59
N ALA A 114 -2.96 14.08 14.83
CA ALA A 114 -3.52 14.88 15.92
C ALA A 114 -2.72 16.17 16.26
N GLN A 115 -1.67 16.48 15.50
CA GLN A 115 -0.77 17.60 15.80
C GLN A 115 -1.07 18.90 15.01
N ASN A 116 -1.97 18.91 14.04
CA ASN A 116 -2.34 20.13 13.31
C ASN A 116 -3.62 20.74 13.88
N ILE A 117 -3.47 21.83 14.61
CA ILE A 117 -4.47 22.51 15.46
C ILE A 117 -5.68 23.07 14.68
N ASN A 118 -5.64 23.14 13.35
CA ASN A 118 -6.68 23.81 12.54
C ASN A 118 -7.55 22.88 11.68
N ILE A 119 -7.45 21.53 11.86
CA ILE A 119 -8.23 20.58 11.09
C ILE A 119 -9.31 19.98 11.99
N GLN A 120 -10.57 20.20 11.66
CA GLN A 120 -11.68 19.57 12.37
C GLN A 120 -11.84 18.12 11.87
N VAL A 121 -11.32 17.16 12.64
CA VAL A 121 -11.43 15.73 12.35
C VAL A 121 -12.40 15.09 13.34
N ASP A 122 -13.44 14.49 12.82
CA ASP A 122 -14.34 13.62 13.60
C ASP A 122 -13.96 12.14 13.31
N TYR A 123 -13.29 11.53 14.27
CA TYR A 123 -12.84 10.13 14.16
C TYR A 123 -13.99 9.13 14.19
N THR A 124 -15.10 9.46 14.88
CA THR A 124 -16.26 8.59 15.01
C THR A 124 -17.02 8.49 13.69
N ASN A 125 -17.32 9.64 13.10
CA ASN A 125 -18.07 9.73 11.84
C ASN A 125 -17.16 9.68 10.61
N LYS A 126 -15.84 9.67 10.80
CA LYS A 126 -14.83 9.68 9.74
C LYS A 126 -15.04 10.85 8.77
N THR A 127 -15.06 12.08 9.32
CA THR A 127 -15.20 13.32 8.55
C THR A 127 -14.02 14.27 8.79
N ILE A 128 -13.71 15.06 7.78
CA ILE A 128 -12.80 16.22 7.86
C ILE A 128 -13.61 17.44 7.43
N ASN A 129 -13.68 18.47 8.27
CA ASN A 129 -14.48 19.68 8.03
C ASN A 129 -15.93 19.33 7.59
N ASN A 130 -16.55 18.38 8.24
CA ASN A 130 -17.90 17.85 7.96
C ASN A 130 -18.08 17.16 6.60
N ILE A 131 -17.01 16.93 5.85
CA ILE A 131 -17.03 16.13 4.63
C ILE A 131 -16.62 14.69 4.96
N ALA A 132 -17.41 13.71 4.55
CA ALA A 132 -17.09 12.30 4.76
C ALA A 132 -15.79 11.92 4.06
N VAL A 133 -14.92 11.21 4.77
CA VAL A 133 -13.69 10.63 4.20
C VAL A 133 -13.80 9.12 4.27
N ARG A 134 -13.64 8.45 3.13
CA ARG A 134 -13.73 7.00 3.02
C ARG A 134 -12.56 6.46 2.21
N HIS A 135 -12.36 5.17 2.30
CA HIS A 135 -11.39 4.47 1.47
C HIS A 135 -12.10 3.53 0.50
N LEU A 136 -11.53 3.40 -0.70
CA LEU A 136 -11.99 2.46 -1.72
C LEU A 136 -10.78 1.63 -2.19
N PRO A 137 -10.63 0.38 -1.74
CA PRO A 137 -9.56 -0.48 -2.20
C PRO A 137 -9.60 -0.73 -3.70
N TRP A 138 -8.44 -0.81 -4.37
CA TRP A 138 -8.35 -1.25 -5.77
C TRP A 138 -9.02 -2.61 -5.97
N LYS A 139 -8.96 -3.49 -4.97
CA LYS A 139 -9.64 -4.80 -4.99
C LYS A 139 -11.14 -4.67 -5.18
N THR A 140 -11.78 -3.74 -4.49
CA THR A 140 -13.23 -3.49 -4.64
C THR A 140 -13.58 -3.05 -6.06
N ILE A 141 -12.76 -2.17 -6.67
CA ILE A 141 -12.98 -1.75 -8.06
C ILE A 141 -12.81 -2.91 -9.03
N TYR A 142 -11.79 -3.75 -8.80
CA TYR A 142 -11.56 -4.98 -9.57
C TYR A 142 -12.79 -5.91 -9.52
N GLU A 143 -13.31 -6.18 -8.33
CA GLU A 143 -14.49 -7.06 -8.12
C GLU A 143 -15.74 -6.48 -8.76
N ILE A 144 -15.97 -5.18 -8.67
CA ILE A 144 -17.07 -4.49 -9.34
C ILE A 144 -16.94 -4.58 -10.86
N ALA A 145 -15.74 -4.39 -11.40
CA ALA A 145 -15.49 -4.49 -12.84
C ALA A 145 -15.70 -5.93 -13.35
N ASP A 146 -15.20 -6.94 -12.62
CA ASP A 146 -15.40 -8.35 -12.97
C ASP A 146 -16.88 -8.74 -12.93
N SER A 147 -17.60 -8.28 -11.92
CA SER A 147 -19.04 -8.49 -11.82
C SER A 147 -19.81 -7.78 -12.92
N ALA A 148 -19.44 -6.53 -13.26
CA ALA A 148 -20.11 -5.79 -14.35
C ALA A 148 -19.86 -6.43 -15.72
N LYS A 149 -18.66 -6.97 -15.94
CA LYS A 149 -18.27 -7.65 -17.18
C LYS A 149 -19.22 -8.80 -17.55
N LYS A 150 -19.71 -9.56 -16.57
CA LYS A 150 -20.60 -10.72 -16.80
C LYS A 150 -21.88 -10.35 -17.53
N ASP A 151 -22.41 -9.16 -17.27
CA ASP A 151 -23.70 -8.69 -17.80
C ASP A 151 -23.55 -7.67 -18.94
N SER A 152 -22.35 -7.40 -19.40
CA SER A 152 -22.04 -6.33 -20.36
C SER A 152 -22.01 -6.81 -21.81
N ALA A 153 -22.27 -5.90 -22.76
CA ALA A 153 -22.11 -6.14 -24.20
C ALA A 153 -20.61 -6.32 -24.57
N LEU A 154 -20.32 -6.88 -25.74
CA LEU A 154 -18.98 -7.27 -26.15
C LEU A 154 -17.94 -6.13 -26.05
N ASN A 155 -18.28 -4.94 -26.52
CA ASN A 155 -17.36 -3.79 -26.48
C ASN A 155 -17.09 -3.33 -25.05
N GLU A 156 -18.11 -3.34 -24.19
CA GLU A 156 -18.00 -3.02 -22.79
C GLU A 156 -17.18 -4.09 -22.05
N LYS A 157 -17.34 -5.38 -22.40
CA LYS A 157 -16.54 -6.48 -21.85
C LYS A 157 -15.04 -6.28 -22.09
N LYS A 158 -14.65 -5.95 -23.32
CA LYS A 158 -13.23 -5.69 -23.64
C LYS A 158 -12.65 -4.54 -22.80
N LEU A 159 -13.39 -3.44 -22.70
CA LEU A 159 -12.96 -2.30 -21.88
C LEU A 159 -12.80 -2.68 -20.40
N LEU A 160 -13.73 -3.48 -19.87
CA LEU A 160 -13.65 -3.95 -18.49
C LEU A 160 -12.51 -4.97 -18.28
N GLU A 161 -12.19 -5.79 -19.28
CA GLU A 161 -11.04 -6.69 -19.26
C GLU A 161 -9.72 -5.91 -19.18
N GLU A 162 -9.54 -4.88 -19.99
CA GLU A 162 -8.39 -3.99 -19.94
C GLU A 162 -8.28 -3.29 -18.56
N LEU A 163 -9.41 -2.81 -18.02
CA LEU A 163 -9.45 -2.21 -16.69
C LEU A 163 -9.06 -3.21 -15.59
N ILE A 164 -9.57 -4.43 -15.64
CA ILE A 164 -9.28 -5.52 -14.71
C ILE A 164 -7.79 -5.88 -14.75
N GLU A 165 -7.21 -5.99 -15.95
CA GLU A 165 -5.79 -6.25 -16.12
C GLU A 165 -4.93 -5.12 -15.55
N TYR A 166 -5.27 -3.86 -15.85
CA TYR A 166 -4.59 -2.69 -15.33
C TYR A 166 -4.64 -2.62 -13.80
N ILE A 167 -5.83 -2.78 -13.20
CA ILE A 167 -5.99 -2.76 -11.73
C ILE A 167 -5.26 -3.96 -11.10
N GLY A 168 -5.32 -5.14 -11.74
CA GLY A 168 -4.56 -6.32 -11.33
C GLY A 168 -3.06 -6.06 -11.26
N GLY A 169 -2.54 -5.26 -12.21
CA GLY A 169 -1.15 -4.77 -12.19
C GLY A 169 -0.87 -3.82 -11.02
N LEU A 170 -1.81 -2.91 -10.71
CA LEU A 170 -1.69 -1.98 -9.57
C LEU A 170 -1.74 -2.70 -8.22
N MET A 171 -2.52 -3.78 -8.12
CA MET A 171 -2.62 -4.60 -6.90
C MET A 171 -1.44 -5.52 -6.67
N LYS A 172 -0.77 -5.94 -7.74
CA LYS A 172 0.47 -6.72 -7.66
C LYS A 172 1.61 -5.79 -7.32
N MET A 173 1.79 -5.54 -6.05
CA MET A 173 2.76 -4.59 -5.53
C MET A 173 4.20 -5.10 -5.57
N GLN A 174 4.41 -6.39 -5.69
CA GLN A 174 5.72 -6.97 -5.94
C GLN A 174 6.10 -6.68 -7.39
N SER A 175 7.18 -5.92 -7.59
CA SER A 175 7.76 -5.77 -8.92
C SER A 175 8.26 -7.13 -9.39
N ARG A 176 7.62 -7.73 -10.41
CA ARG A 176 8.02 -9.04 -10.94
C ARG A 176 9.46 -9.07 -11.46
N GLU A 177 10.02 -7.91 -11.73
CA GLU A 177 11.34 -7.75 -12.32
C GLU A 177 12.41 -7.40 -11.28
N SER A 178 12.04 -7.12 -10.03
CA SER A 178 13.01 -6.77 -9.00
C SER A 178 13.73 -7.99 -8.44
N ASN A 179 15.05 -8.00 -8.58
CA ASN A 179 15.94 -8.96 -7.94
C ASN A 179 16.59 -8.42 -6.65
N TRP A 180 16.11 -7.27 -6.15
CA TRP A 180 16.59 -6.72 -4.89
C TRP A 180 16.13 -7.54 -3.69
N VAL A 181 17.06 -7.81 -2.80
CA VAL A 181 16.88 -8.58 -1.57
C VAL A 181 17.03 -7.65 -0.38
N TYR A 182 16.05 -7.59 0.49
CA TYR A 182 16.12 -6.87 1.75
C TYR A 182 16.76 -7.75 2.82
N ILE A 183 17.87 -7.31 3.39
CA ILE A 183 18.69 -8.11 4.30
C ILE A 183 18.50 -7.61 5.72
N VAL A 184 18.01 -8.46 6.59
CA VAL A 184 17.75 -8.16 8.00
C VAL A 184 18.56 -9.05 8.93
N SER A 185 18.94 -8.50 10.09
CA SER A 185 19.57 -9.25 11.15
C SER A 185 18.50 -9.83 12.07
N LEU A 186 18.57 -11.11 12.36
CA LEU A 186 17.78 -11.75 13.39
C LEU A 186 18.59 -11.92 14.67
N SER A 187 17.88 -11.98 15.80
CA SER A 187 18.43 -12.36 17.10
C SER A 187 17.64 -13.51 17.68
N ASN A 188 18.23 -14.17 18.67
CA ASN A 188 17.57 -15.19 19.44
C ASN A 188 16.78 -14.61 20.64
N ASP A 189 16.56 -13.29 20.61
CA ASP A 189 15.76 -12.63 21.64
C ASP A 189 14.28 -12.92 21.42
N SER A 190 13.52 -12.87 22.51
CA SER A 190 12.07 -13.03 22.50
C SER A 190 11.39 -11.95 21.62
N ALA A 191 10.48 -12.37 20.77
CA ALA A 191 9.65 -11.46 20.00
C ALA A 191 8.50 -10.93 20.89
N PHE A 192 8.49 -9.64 21.17
CA PHE A 192 7.49 -8.98 22.04
C PHE A 192 7.34 -9.59 23.45
N GLY A 193 8.40 -10.19 24.00
CA GLY A 193 8.35 -10.79 25.32
C GLY A 193 7.57 -12.12 25.38
N THR A 194 7.31 -12.76 24.23
CA THR A 194 6.69 -14.09 24.13
C THR A 194 7.75 -15.19 24.24
N GLU A 195 7.32 -16.45 24.23
CA GLU A 195 8.24 -17.60 24.16
C GLU A 195 8.84 -17.81 22.77
N ILE A 196 8.33 -17.10 21.76
CA ILE A 196 8.82 -17.17 20.37
C ILE A 196 9.98 -16.21 20.18
N THR A 197 11.08 -16.67 19.60
CA THR A 197 12.21 -15.83 19.22
C THR A 197 12.01 -15.25 17.81
N TRP A 198 12.75 -14.18 17.49
CA TRP A 198 12.76 -13.64 16.12
C TRP A 198 13.23 -14.68 15.08
N MET A 199 14.10 -15.61 15.48
CA MET A 199 14.52 -16.72 14.61
C MET A 199 13.39 -17.73 14.42
N ASP A 200 12.63 -18.06 15.47
CA ASP A 200 11.50 -18.97 15.38
C ASP A 200 10.43 -18.49 14.42
N VAL A 201 10.18 -17.19 14.35
CA VAL A 201 9.22 -16.59 13.38
C VAL A 201 9.57 -17.02 11.96
N VAL A 202 10.85 -17.01 11.61
CA VAL A 202 11.33 -17.39 10.29
C VAL A 202 11.41 -18.89 10.13
N GLU A 203 12.08 -19.59 11.07
CA GLU A 203 12.45 -21.01 10.92
C GLU A 203 11.29 -21.97 11.16
N LYS A 204 10.41 -21.65 12.14
CA LYS A 204 9.29 -22.53 12.50
C LYS A 204 7.99 -22.16 11.81
N TYR A 205 7.74 -20.85 11.63
CA TYR A 205 6.45 -20.39 11.10
C TYR A 205 6.50 -19.99 9.64
N ASN A 206 7.68 -19.94 9.01
CA ASN A 206 7.88 -19.43 7.64
C ASN A 206 7.23 -18.04 7.46
N ARG A 207 7.40 -17.16 8.45
CA ARG A 207 6.85 -15.82 8.47
C ARG A 207 7.95 -14.81 8.78
N TYR A 208 7.72 -13.58 8.35
CA TYR A 208 8.46 -12.42 8.82
C TYR A 208 7.52 -11.23 8.84
N PHE A 209 7.77 -10.27 9.70
CA PHE A 209 6.94 -9.07 9.76
C PHE A 209 7.74 -7.84 10.19
N HIS A 210 7.26 -6.68 9.82
CA HIS A 210 7.80 -5.40 10.24
C HIS A 210 6.70 -4.31 10.26
N PRO A 211 6.89 -3.22 11.02
CA PRO A 211 5.97 -2.09 10.99
C PRO A 211 5.88 -1.50 9.59
N LEU A 212 4.69 -1.16 9.14
CA LEU A 212 4.48 -0.54 7.84
C LEU A 212 4.76 0.97 7.90
N GLY A 213 5.65 1.45 7.02
CA GLY A 213 5.87 2.86 6.77
C GLY A 213 6.63 3.65 7.84
N THR A 214 7.21 3.00 8.86
CA THR A 214 7.98 3.65 9.93
C THR A 214 9.40 3.13 10.03
N GLY A 215 10.32 3.93 10.57
CA GLY A 215 11.67 3.48 10.94
C GLY A 215 12.53 2.93 9.81
N GLY A 216 12.33 3.38 8.56
CA GLY A 216 13.11 2.92 7.40
C GLY A 216 12.78 1.48 6.96
N TRP A 217 11.64 0.94 7.37
CA TRP A 217 11.12 -0.30 6.83
C TRP A 217 10.51 -0.10 5.44
N PRO A 218 10.51 -1.13 4.58
CA PRO A 218 9.83 -1.07 3.29
C PRO A 218 8.38 -0.60 3.42
N LYS A 219 7.98 0.34 2.58
CA LYS A 219 6.59 0.82 2.52
C LYS A 219 5.70 -0.07 1.66
N GLU A 220 6.33 -0.87 0.81
CA GLU A 220 5.70 -1.78 -0.13
C GLU A 220 6.25 -3.19 0.06
N PRO A 221 5.49 -4.24 -0.30
CA PRO A 221 6.00 -5.60 -0.26
C PRO A 221 7.20 -5.76 -1.19
N ILE A 222 8.20 -6.45 -0.69
CA ILE A 222 9.43 -6.78 -1.41
C ILE A 222 9.35 -8.17 -2.03
N ASN A 223 10.18 -8.47 -3.05
CA ASN A 223 10.19 -9.79 -3.67
C ASN A 223 11.01 -10.79 -2.87
N TYR A 224 12.15 -10.34 -2.36
CA TYR A 224 13.09 -11.20 -1.65
C TYR A 224 13.50 -10.60 -0.32
N ILE A 225 13.62 -11.45 0.69
CA ILE A 225 14.16 -11.12 2.00
C ILE A 225 15.27 -12.12 2.35
N ALA A 226 16.34 -11.62 2.97
CA ALA A 226 17.42 -12.45 3.47
C ALA A 226 17.63 -12.24 4.95
N PHE A 227 17.99 -13.33 5.63
CA PHE A 227 18.22 -13.34 7.07
C PHE A 227 19.69 -13.59 7.36
N ARG A 228 20.26 -12.78 8.24
CA ARG A 228 21.63 -12.94 8.73
C ARG A 228 21.66 -12.99 10.24
N TYR A 229 22.42 -13.93 10.78
CA TYR A 229 22.77 -14.06 12.19
C TYR A 229 24.04 -14.91 12.34
N ASN A 230 24.66 -14.97 13.50
CA ASN A 230 25.91 -15.69 13.73
C ASN A 230 27.02 -15.32 12.71
N GLY A 231 27.09 -14.03 12.33
CA GLY A 231 28.14 -13.50 11.46
C GLY A 231 28.07 -13.92 9.97
N LYS A 232 26.95 -14.51 9.51
CA LYS A 232 26.78 -14.99 8.14
C LYS A 232 25.35 -14.88 7.64
N LEU A 233 25.19 -14.94 6.31
CA LEU A 233 23.92 -15.15 5.64
C LEU A 233 23.41 -16.57 5.98
N GLN A 234 22.16 -16.69 6.36
CA GLN A 234 21.53 -17.97 6.70
C GLN A 234 20.61 -18.44 5.59
N SER A 235 19.73 -17.57 5.12
CA SER A 235 18.76 -17.90 4.08
C SER A 235 18.33 -16.67 3.30
N ILE A 236 17.90 -16.89 2.07
CA ILE A 236 17.21 -15.94 1.22
C ILE A 236 15.86 -16.57 0.88
N HIS A 237 14.78 -15.81 0.95
CA HIS A 237 13.44 -16.28 0.62
C HIS A 237 12.79 -15.36 -0.41
N TYR A 238 12.12 -15.96 -1.39
CA TYR A 238 11.08 -15.26 -2.14
C TYR A 238 9.87 -15.08 -1.22
N ILE A 239 9.16 -13.99 -1.36
CA ILE A 239 7.94 -13.73 -0.60
C ILE A 239 6.76 -14.21 -1.43
N ASP A 240 6.16 -15.33 -1.01
CA ASP A 240 5.06 -15.97 -1.73
C ASP A 240 3.77 -15.18 -1.58
N ASP A 241 3.55 -14.58 -0.40
CA ASP A 241 2.34 -13.81 -0.08
C ASP A 241 2.61 -12.82 1.06
N TYR A 242 1.72 -11.84 1.21
CA TYR A 242 1.77 -10.90 2.31
C TYR A 242 0.38 -10.45 2.75
N VAL A 243 0.26 -10.09 4.02
CA VAL A 243 -0.93 -9.48 4.57
C VAL A 243 -0.56 -8.27 5.43
N ILE A 244 -1.47 -7.31 5.53
CA ILE A 244 -1.35 -6.22 6.49
C ILE A 244 -2.23 -6.57 7.69
N SER A 245 -1.64 -6.58 8.87
CA SER A 245 -2.32 -6.96 10.10
C SER A 245 -2.03 -5.96 11.21
N ASP A 246 -3.05 -5.64 11.98
CA ASP A 246 -2.96 -4.91 13.24
C ASP A 246 -2.92 -5.86 14.46
N ASN A 247 -3.07 -7.17 14.23
CA ASN A 247 -2.95 -8.22 15.24
C ASN A 247 -2.12 -9.39 14.71
N LEU A 248 -0.91 -9.55 15.25
CA LEU A 248 0.04 -10.57 14.79
C LEU A 248 -0.39 -12.00 15.15
N ASN A 249 -1.17 -12.20 16.21
CA ASN A 249 -1.66 -13.52 16.61
C ASN A 249 -2.52 -14.17 15.52
N ASN A 250 -3.21 -13.36 14.71
CA ASN A 250 -4.01 -13.87 13.59
C ASN A 250 -3.15 -14.50 12.47
N GLN A 251 -1.86 -14.18 12.44
CA GLN A 251 -0.93 -14.61 11.37
C GLN A 251 0.14 -15.56 11.88
N ILE A 252 0.53 -15.44 13.15
CA ILE A 252 1.61 -16.20 13.78
C ILE A 252 1.10 -16.65 15.15
N PRO A 253 0.84 -17.95 15.35
CA PRO A 253 0.38 -18.48 16.63
C PRO A 253 1.29 -18.07 17.78
N ASN A 254 0.73 -17.84 18.97
CA ASN A 254 1.41 -17.46 20.20
C ASN A 254 2.07 -16.07 20.21
N MET A 255 1.86 -15.25 19.17
CA MET A 255 2.15 -13.82 19.25
C MET A 255 1.12 -13.11 20.13
N PRO A 256 1.41 -11.89 20.65
CA PRO A 256 0.45 -11.16 21.47
C PRO A 256 -0.87 -10.94 20.74
N ASN A 257 -1.98 -11.35 21.39
CA ASN A 257 -3.32 -11.15 20.87
C ASN A 257 -3.83 -9.76 21.28
N GLN A 258 -3.29 -8.74 20.67
CA GLN A 258 -3.66 -7.36 20.92
C GLN A 258 -3.61 -6.54 19.62
N THR A 259 -4.46 -5.53 19.51
CA THR A 259 -4.41 -4.58 18.42
C THR A 259 -3.18 -3.69 18.59
N LEU A 260 -2.31 -3.68 17.59
CA LEU A 260 -1.10 -2.88 17.57
C LEU A 260 -1.41 -1.41 17.23
N ASN A 261 -0.59 -0.50 17.74
CA ASN A 261 -0.76 0.94 17.49
C ASN A 261 -0.52 1.33 16.02
N SER A 262 0.24 0.53 15.28
CA SER A 262 0.46 0.65 13.86
C SER A 262 0.38 -0.72 13.22
N PRO A 263 -0.07 -0.81 11.95
CA PRO A 263 -0.15 -2.08 11.26
C PRO A 263 1.23 -2.60 10.89
N TYR A 264 1.29 -3.92 10.72
CA TYR A 264 2.47 -4.64 10.30
C TYR A 264 2.23 -5.28 8.93
N LEU A 265 3.26 -5.26 8.11
CA LEU A 265 3.34 -6.06 6.91
C LEU A 265 3.89 -7.44 7.31
N VAL A 266 3.08 -8.48 7.13
CA VAL A 266 3.43 -9.86 7.49
C VAL A 266 3.60 -10.66 6.20
N TYR A 267 4.80 -11.20 6.00
CA TYR A 267 5.18 -12.00 4.84
C TYR A 267 5.00 -13.49 5.08
N THR A 268 4.54 -14.20 4.07
CA THR A 268 4.66 -15.65 3.93
C THR A 268 5.92 -15.94 3.13
N LEU A 269 6.84 -16.68 3.71
CA LEU A 269 8.13 -16.97 3.12
C LEU A 269 8.07 -18.25 2.28
N GLY A 270 8.53 -18.17 1.05
CA GLY A 270 8.76 -19.32 0.19
C GLY A 270 9.96 -20.17 0.65
N PRO A 271 10.30 -21.23 -0.08
CA PRO A 271 11.43 -22.08 0.25
C PRO A 271 12.76 -21.33 0.35
N ALA A 272 13.58 -21.71 1.32
CA ALA A 272 14.86 -21.08 1.55
C ALA A 272 15.86 -21.35 0.42
N ILE A 273 16.43 -20.32 -0.16
CA ILE A 273 17.64 -20.37 -0.99
C ILE A 273 18.83 -20.27 -0.03
N ILE A 274 19.59 -21.36 0.09
CA ILE A 274 20.72 -21.45 1.01
C ILE A 274 22.02 -21.42 0.22
N ARG A 275 22.86 -20.41 0.49
CA ARG A 275 24.25 -20.37 0.07
C ARG A 275 25.16 -20.54 1.28
N LYS A 276 26.04 -21.52 1.22
CA LYS A 276 26.99 -21.80 2.30
C LYS A 276 28.11 -20.73 2.33
N ASN A 277 28.52 -20.36 3.54
CA ASN A 277 29.74 -19.59 3.83
C ASN A 277 29.78 -18.10 3.43
N VAL A 278 28.66 -17.46 3.14
CA VAL A 278 28.63 -16.00 2.93
C VAL A 278 28.70 -15.29 4.28
N LYS A 279 29.83 -14.66 4.55
CA LYS A 279 30.06 -13.91 5.83
C LYS A 279 29.34 -12.58 5.80
N THR A 280 29.05 -12.00 6.96
CA THR A 280 28.43 -10.67 7.05
C THR A 280 29.34 -9.58 6.46
N GLY A 281 30.68 -9.68 6.67
CA GLY A 281 31.60 -8.63 6.28
C GLY A 281 31.50 -7.39 7.19
N ASN A 282 31.86 -6.24 6.67
CA ASN A 282 31.92 -4.97 7.44
C ASN A 282 30.54 -4.31 7.56
N ILE A 283 29.58 -5.00 8.18
CA ILE A 283 28.23 -4.48 8.43
C ILE A 283 27.97 -4.38 9.93
N VAL A 284 27.53 -3.20 10.40
CA VAL A 284 27.12 -3.00 11.80
C VAL A 284 25.97 -3.94 12.16
N ARG A 285 25.99 -4.50 13.37
CA ARG A 285 25.15 -5.63 13.82
C ARG A 285 23.65 -5.48 13.51
N ALA A 286 23.06 -4.32 13.74
CA ALA A 286 21.61 -4.11 13.57
C ALA A 286 21.24 -3.43 12.24
N THR A 287 22.22 -3.16 11.36
CA THR A 287 21.93 -2.43 10.10
C THR A 287 21.25 -3.34 9.08
N ARG A 288 20.13 -2.87 8.56
CA ARG A 288 19.44 -3.47 7.40
C ARG A 288 20.12 -3.01 6.12
N ARG A 289 20.16 -3.86 5.10
CA ARG A 289 20.84 -3.58 3.84
C ARG A 289 20.01 -4.08 2.66
N TRP A 290 20.37 -3.61 1.48
CA TRP A 290 19.88 -4.11 0.21
C TRP A 290 21.02 -4.65 -0.63
N ALA A 291 20.78 -5.76 -1.32
CA ALA A 291 21.68 -6.27 -2.34
C ALA A 291 20.88 -6.96 -3.44
N MET A 292 21.43 -7.05 -4.64
CA MET A 292 20.86 -7.87 -5.71
C MET A 292 21.04 -9.35 -5.39
N LEU A 293 20.07 -10.17 -5.77
CA LEU A 293 20.06 -11.60 -5.50
C LEU A 293 21.31 -12.30 -6.08
N ASP A 294 21.66 -11.99 -7.31
CA ASP A 294 22.84 -12.57 -7.96
C ASP A 294 24.15 -12.17 -7.26
N ALA A 295 24.25 -10.93 -6.77
CA ALA A 295 25.41 -10.50 -5.98
C ALA A 295 25.52 -11.28 -4.65
N LEU A 296 24.41 -11.53 -3.95
CA LEU A 296 24.39 -12.36 -2.75
C LEU A 296 24.76 -13.81 -3.03
N LEU A 297 24.50 -14.30 -4.24
CA LEU A 297 24.84 -15.66 -4.66
C LEU A 297 26.28 -15.79 -5.17
N THR A 298 26.98 -14.70 -5.48
CA THR A 298 28.34 -14.73 -6.06
C THR A 298 29.43 -14.23 -5.11
N GLU A 299 29.14 -13.20 -4.32
CA GLU A 299 30.14 -12.58 -3.41
C GLU A 299 30.34 -13.39 -2.12
N ASP A 300 31.53 -13.30 -1.53
CA ASP A 300 31.90 -14.01 -0.29
C ASP A 300 31.37 -13.36 0.97
N THR A 301 31.03 -12.06 0.89
CA THR A 301 30.43 -11.33 2.01
C THR A 301 29.17 -10.59 1.60
N ILE A 302 28.25 -10.43 2.55
CA ILE A 302 27.06 -9.59 2.35
C ILE A 302 27.48 -8.14 2.07
N TYR A 303 28.55 -7.67 2.70
CA TYR A 303 29.07 -6.32 2.49
C TYR A 303 29.46 -6.12 1.02
N ASP A 304 30.27 -7.02 0.46
CA ASP A 304 30.72 -6.92 -0.93
C ASP A 304 29.56 -7.05 -1.91
N ALA A 305 28.58 -7.91 -1.61
CA ALA A 305 27.35 -8.01 -2.39
C ALA A 305 26.55 -6.70 -2.40
N CYS A 306 26.46 -5.98 -1.28
CA CYS A 306 25.82 -4.66 -1.21
C CYS A 306 26.58 -3.62 -2.05
N GLU A 307 27.91 -3.57 -1.93
CA GLU A 307 28.73 -2.60 -2.68
C GLU A 307 28.68 -2.87 -4.19
N LEU A 308 28.75 -4.15 -4.61
CA LEU A 308 28.59 -4.52 -6.01
C LEU A 308 27.20 -4.12 -6.54
N SER A 309 26.15 -4.34 -5.75
CA SER A 309 24.78 -3.98 -6.11
C SER A 309 24.62 -2.46 -6.25
N ASN A 310 25.15 -1.69 -5.30
CA ASN A 310 25.16 -0.23 -5.34
C ASN A 310 25.88 0.29 -6.59
N LYS A 311 27.05 -0.26 -6.89
CA LYS A 311 27.82 0.11 -8.09
C LYS A 311 27.04 -0.16 -9.38
N ARG A 312 26.37 -1.32 -9.49
CA ARG A 312 25.56 -1.68 -10.66
C ARG A 312 24.35 -0.76 -10.83
N ALA A 313 23.74 -0.35 -9.72
CA ALA A 313 22.60 0.56 -9.71
C ALA A 313 22.98 2.05 -9.79
N GLY A 314 24.26 2.39 -9.91
CA GLY A 314 24.71 3.78 -9.92
C GLY A 314 24.52 4.52 -8.58
N LEU A 315 24.39 3.78 -7.49
CA LEU A 315 24.19 4.32 -6.14
C LEU A 315 25.54 4.60 -5.44
N PRO A 316 25.59 5.55 -4.50
CA PRO A 316 26.80 5.80 -3.73
C PRO A 316 27.25 4.56 -2.96
N ASN A 317 28.55 4.41 -2.75
CA ASN A 317 29.10 3.43 -1.83
C ASN A 317 28.50 3.63 -0.43
N ASN A 318 28.29 2.54 0.30
CA ASN A 318 27.61 2.56 1.59
C ASN A 318 26.19 3.14 1.57
N TYR A 319 25.51 3.11 0.41
CA TYR A 319 24.11 3.49 0.35
C TYR A 319 23.31 2.76 1.42
N ASN A 320 22.61 3.53 2.26
CA ASN A 320 21.79 3.00 3.33
C ASN A 320 20.33 3.36 3.08
N PRO A 321 19.47 2.40 2.79
CA PRO A 321 18.05 2.63 2.51
C PRO A 321 17.25 3.22 3.68
N LEU A 322 17.81 3.30 4.88
CA LEU A 322 17.14 3.96 6.01
C LEU A 322 16.90 5.47 5.81
N ASN A 323 17.66 6.10 4.91
CA ASN A 323 17.62 7.55 4.66
C ASN A 323 17.22 7.91 3.23
N THR A 324 16.84 6.94 2.40
CA THR A 324 16.66 7.14 0.96
C THR A 324 15.48 6.32 0.42
N PRO A 325 14.87 6.73 -0.69
CA PRO A 325 13.83 5.96 -1.35
C PRO A 325 14.28 4.52 -1.63
N ASN A 326 13.33 3.58 -1.69
CA ASN A 326 13.59 2.20 -2.08
C ASN A 326 14.39 2.19 -3.41
N PRO A 327 15.46 1.37 -3.55
CA PRO A 327 16.19 1.26 -4.82
C PRO A 327 15.30 0.95 -6.02
N GLN A 328 14.17 0.29 -5.81
CA GLN A 328 13.14 0.05 -6.82
C GLN A 328 12.50 1.34 -7.38
N ASP A 329 12.48 2.41 -6.57
CA ASP A 329 11.93 3.73 -7.00
C ASP A 329 12.93 4.51 -7.85
N ILE A 330 14.23 4.18 -7.78
CA ILE A 330 15.31 4.86 -8.50
C ILE A 330 15.43 4.33 -9.94
N GLU A 331 15.19 3.06 -10.18
CA GLU A 331 15.22 2.46 -11.54
C GLU A 331 14.20 3.13 -12.49
N ILE A 332 13.08 3.64 -11.97
CA ILE A 332 12.04 4.31 -12.77
C ILE A 332 12.46 5.73 -13.19
N THR A 333 13.36 6.35 -12.47
CA THR A 333 13.77 7.76 -12.71
C THR A 333 14.89 7.87 -13.74
N VAL A 334 15.69 6.82 -13.94
CA VAL A 334 16.82 6.80 -14.90
C VAL A 334 16.39 6.45 -16.32
N LEU A 335 15.17 5.91 -16.51
CA LEU A 335 14.61 5.51 -17.81
C LEU A 335 13.57 6.51 -18.36
N ARG A 336 13.51 7.72 -17.81
CA ARG A 336 12.73 8.86 -18.33
C ARG A 336 13.68 10.02 -18.71
#